data_e2f479137d7e6f5d2b59a6230e304264
#
_entry.id   e2f479137d7e6f5d2b59a6230e304264
#
_cell.length_a   1.000
_cell.length_b   1.000
_cell.length_c   1.000
_cell.angle_alpha   90.00
_cell.angle_beta   90.00
_cell.angle_gamma   90.00
#
_symmetry.space_group_name_H-M   'P 1'
#
loop_
_entity.id
_entity.type
_entity.pdbx_description
1 polymer ?
#
loop_
_entity_poly.entity_id
_entity_poly.type
_entity_poly.pdbx_seq_one_letter_code
_entity_poly.pdbx_strand_id
1 'polypeptide(L)'
;GQRLARHAQKRLGQFGLEPEDFVTLTVAQLASEDQLKNAVKRFTGYTPPADDEDTPAASELPPPRFDAVLFAGSADFALRTAPVLAYYDADPERVLYLGNAQWKQRRILMEPSLQGGLFASRPTNRDDAFNALWSEALGGRPGALARLSFDAMAMATILAGKKRETWNAALEAGSGYNGFSGAYRLMPDGGNQRNFEIRQVSGGVSTIFQPAPD
;
A
#
# COMPACT_ATOMS: atom_id res chain seq x y z
N GLY A 1 -1.97 -11.14 -0.45
CA GLY A 1 -1.39 -10.65 -1.71
C GLY A 1 -2.35 -10.82 -2.88
N GLN A 2 -2.70 -12.02 -3.28
CA GLN A 2 -3.51 -12.30 -4.48
C GLN A 2 -4.87 -11.57 -4.53
N ARG A 3 -5.55 -11.40 -3.39
CA ARG A 3 -6.80 -10.62 -3.32
C ARG A 3 -6.57 -9.14 -3.67
N LEU A 4 -5.50 -8.56 -3.12
CA LEU A 4 -5.14 -7.16 -3.39
C LEU A 4 -4.77 -6.97 -4.87
N ALA A 5 -3.93 -7.86 -5.42
CA ALA A 5 -3.54 -7.80 -6.83
C ALA A 5 -4.77 -7.86 -7.76
N ARG A 6 -5.66 -8.85 -7.57
CA ARG A 6 -6.90 -8.96 -8.37
C ARG A 6 -7.83 -7.75 -8.23
N HIS A 7 -7.92 -7.19 -7.02
CA HIS A 7 -8.74 -6.00 -6.80
C HIS A 7 -8.13 -4.78 -7.51
N ALA A 8 -6.82 -4.62 -7.45
CA ALA A 8 -6.11 -3.56 -8.16
C ALA A 8 -6.32 -3.68 -9.67
N GLN A 9 -6.12 -4.86 -10.27
CA GLN A 9 -6.38 -5.09 -11.70
C GLN A 9 -7.81 -4.72 -12.11
N LYS A 10 -8.81 -5.21 -11.35
CA LYS A 10 -10.22 -4.87 -11.61
C LYS A 10 -10.50 -3.37 -11.54
N ARG A 11 -9.89 -2.66 -10.59
CA ARG A 11 -10.08 -1.21 -10.43
C ARG A 11 -9.36 -0.43 -11.51
N LEU A 12 -8.16 -0.82 -11.88
CA LEU A 12 -7.38 -0.18 -12.92
C LEU A 12 -8.00 -0.37 -14.31
N GLY A 13 -8.67 -1.49 -14.58
CA GLY A 13 -9.48 -1.68 -15.77
C GLY A 13 -10.57 -0.62 -15.98
N GLN A 14 -11.06 0.02 -14.89
CA GLN A 14 -11.99 1.16 -14.99
C GLN A 14 -11.33 2.44 -15.51
N PHE A 15 -10.01 2.48 -15.57
CA PHE A 15 -9.21 3.58 -16.10
C PHE A 15 -8.56 3.25 -17.46
N GLY A 16 -9.02 2.16 -18.10
CA GLY A 16 -8.61 1.81 -19.46
C GLY A 16 -7.38 0.89 -19.55
N LEU A 17 -6.93 0.30 -18.42
CA LEU A 17 -5.90 -0.74 -18.46
C LEU A 17 -6.54 -2.10 -18.74
N GLU A 18 -5.98 -2.84 -19.68
CA GLU A 18 -6.45 -4.16 -20.08
C GLU A 18 -5.69 -5.28 -19.33
N PRO A 19 -6.20 -6.51 -19.29
CA PRO A 19 -5.55 -7.63 -18.59
C PRO A 19 -4.10 -7.90 -19.04
N GLU A 20 -3.78 -7.67 -20.30
CA GLU A 20 -2.44 -7.80 -20.89
C GLU A 20 -1.43 -6.77 -20.38
N ASP A 21 -1.89 -5.63 -19.85
CA ASP A 21 -1.03 -4.61 -19.25
C ASP A 21 -0.46 -5.06 -17.89
N PHE A 22 -0.91 -6.21 -17.37
CA PHE A 22 -0.50 -6.70 -16.07
C PHE A 22 0.34 -7.96 -16.15
N VAL A 23 1.56 -7.89 -15.64
CA VAL A 23 2.40 -9.07 -15.40
C VAL A 23 2.40 -9.38 -13.89
N THR A 24 2.13 -10.62 -13.52
CA THR A 24 2.05 -11.02 -12.11
C THR A 24 3.15 -12.01 -11.75
N LEU A 25 3.93 -11.66 -10.71
CA LEU A 25 4.91 -12.55 -10.08
C LEU A 25 4.37 -13.05 -8.74
N THR A 26 4.23 -14.36 -8.58
CA THR A 26 3.86 -15.00 -7.30
C THR A 26 5.10 -15.54 -6.61
N VAL A 27 5.52 -14.91 -5.53
CA VAL A 27 6.76 -15.22 -4.79
C VAL A 27 6.53 -16.13 -3.58
N ALA A 28 5.27 -16.28 -3.13
CA ALA A 28 4.94 -17.02 -1.91
C ALA A 28 5.38 -18.49 -1.89
N GLN A 29 5.62 -19.09 -3.06
CA GLN A 29 6.01 -20.49 -3.21
C GLN A 29 7.52 -20.68 -3.47
N LEU A 30 8.30 -19.58 -3.54
CA LEU A 30 9.71 -19.66 -3.81
C LEU A 30 10.47 -19.95 -2.51
N ALA A 31 10.96 -21.19 -2.39
CA ALA A 31 11.59 -21.70 -1.17
C ALA A 31 13.05 -21.26 -1.02
N SER A 32 13.74 -20.89 -2.11
CA SER A 32 15.14 -20.49 -2.09
C SER A 32 15.37 -19.11 -2.71
N GLU A 33 16.52 -18.52 -2.39
CA GLU A 33 16.96 -17.25 -2.96
C GLU A 33 17.20 -17.36 -4.47
N ASP A 34 17.75 -18.47 -4.93
CA ASP A 34 18.00 -18.71 -6.36
C ASP A 34 16.69 -18.80 -7.15
N GLN A 35 15.67 -19.43 -6.57
CA GLN A 35 14.33 -19.46 -7.18
C GLN A 35 13.76 -18.04 -7.29
N LEU A 36 13.94 -17.21 -6.27
CA LEU A 36 13.51 -15.80 -6.30
C LEU A 36 14.26 -15.03 -7.39
N LYS A 37 15.60 -15.10 -7.42
CA LYS A 37 16.43 -14.44 -8.43
C LYS A 37 16.00 -14.84 -9.85
N ASN A 38 15.86 -16.14 -10.11
CA ASN A 38 15.45 -16.64 -11.42
C ASN A 38 14.03 -16.19 -11.81
N ALA A 39 13.11 -16.14 -10.86
CA ALA A 39 11.75 -15.67 -11.09
C ALA A 39 11.71 -14.17 -11.39
N VAL A 40 12.45 -13.36 -10.63
CA VAL A 40 12.55 -11.91 -10.85
C VAL A 40 13.26 -11.61 -12.16
N LYS A 41 14.37 -12.29 -12.47
CA LYS A 41 15.07 -12.14 -13.76
C LYS A 41 14.13 -12.34 -14.96
N ARG A 42 13.30 -13.39 -14.92
CA ARG A 42 12.29 -13.61 -15.98
C ARG A 42 11.18 -12.56 -15.98
N PHE A 43 10.78 -12.12 -14.80
CA PHE A 43 9.73 -11.09 -14.63
C PHE A 43 10.16 -9.75 -15.20
N THR A 44 11.39 -9.30 -14.93
CA THR A 44 11.96 -8.06 -15.46
C THR A 44 12.33 -8.15 -16.94
N GLY A 45 12.54 -9.37 -17.45
CA GLY A 45 13.07 -9.58 -18.80
C GLY A 45 14.56 -9.24 -18.92
N TYR A 46 15.27 -9.21 -17.78
CA TYR A 46 16.69 -8.89 -17.73
C TYR A 46 17.53 -9.77 -18.67
N THR A 47 18.33 -9.13 -19.49
CA THR A 47 19.36 -9.76 -20.33
C THR A 47 20.75 -9.27 -19.85
N PRO A 48 21.65 -10.18 -19.45
CA PRO A 48 22.99 -9.74 -19.02
C PRO A 48 23.72 -9.04 -20.19
N PRO A 49 24.56 -8.03 -19.90
CA PRO A 49 25.46 -7.46 -20.89
C PRO A 49 26.33 -8.54 -21.55
N ALA A 50 26.78 -8.31 -22.76
CA ALA A 50 27.77 -9.17 -23.39
C ALA A 50 29.10 -9.10 -22.61
N ASP A 51 29.83 -10.21 -22.55
CA ASP A 51 31.05 -10.38 -21.70
C ASP A 51 32.18 -9.36 -21.98
N ASP A 52 32.13 -8.64 -23.10
CA ASP A 52 33.12 -7.66 -23.55
C ASP A 52 32.68 -6.19 -23.45
N GLU A 53 31.53 -5.90 -22.89
CA GLU A 53 31.03 -4.52 -22.76
C GLU A 53 31.21 -4.04 -21.31
N ASP A 54 31.77 -2.81 -21.17
CA ASP A 54 31.68 -2.07 -19.90
C ASP A 54 30.25 -2.01 -19.43
N THR A 55 29.99 -2.17 -18.13
CA THR A 55 28.64 -2.10 -17.58
C THR A 55 27.99 -0.79 -18.06
N PRO A 56 26.92 -0.86 -18.86
CA PRO A 56 26.31 0.35 -19.41
C PRO A 56 25.81 1.27 -18.31
N ALA A 57 25.90 2.58 -18.53
CA ALA A 57 25.30 3.54 -17.61
C ALA A 57 23.79 3.29 -17.51
N ALA A 58 23.18 3.58 -16.36
CA ALA A 58 21.74 3.34 -16.13
C ALA A 58 20.84 3.97 -17.21
N SER A 59 21.28 5.07 -17.83
CA SER A 59 20.61 5.72 -18.95
C SER A 59 20.70 4.98 -20.30
N GLU A 60 21.59 4.00 -20.42
CA GLU A 60 21.83 3.20 -21.63
C GLU A 60 21.13 1.84 -21.59
N LEU A 61 20.64 1.45 -20.41
CA LEU A 61 19.89 0.21 -20.24
C LEU A 61 18.53 0.30 -20.98
N PRO A 62 18.06 -0.81 -21.58
CA PRO A 62 16.75 -0.84 -22.19
C PRO A 62 15.65 -0.44 -21.18
N PRO A 63 14.54 0.16 -21.64
CA PRO A 63 13.46 0.53 -20.73
C PRO A 63 12.91 -0.71 -20.00
N PRO A 64 12.53 -0.60 -18.72
CA PRO A 64 11.87 -1.68 -18.00
C PRO A 64 10.60 -2.13 -18.72
N ARG A 65 10.21 -3.38 -18.54
CA ARG A 65 9.00 -3.96 -19.15
C ARG A 65 7.69 -3.40 -18.57
N PHE A 66 7.77 -2.64 -17.49
CA PHE A 66 6.62 -2.07 -16.77
C PHE A 66 7.03 -0.76 -16.09
N ASP A 67 6.08 0.16 -15.98
CA ASP A 67 6.30 1.48 -15.38
C ASP A 67 6.14 1.46 -13.85
N ALA A 68 5.43 0.49 -13.31
CA ALA A 68 5.17 0.38 -11.88
C ALA A 68 5.10 -1.07 -11.38
N VAL A 69 5.50 -1.29 -10.13
CA VAL A 69 5.37 -2.58 -9.43
C VAL A 69 4.55 -2.41 -8.17
N LEU A 70 3.41 -3.10 -8.07
CA LEU A 70 2.60 -3.17 -6.85
C LEU A 70 3.05 -4.36 -5.98
N PHE A 71 3.61 -4.06 -4.82
CA PHE A 71 3.94 -5.05 -3.79
C PHE A 71 2.67 -5.43 -3.01
N ALA A 72 1.91 -6.36 -3.54
CA ALA A 72 0.64 -6.81 -2.97
C ALA A 72 0.82 -7.81 -1.81
N GLY A 73 1.90 -7.72 -1.05
CA GLY A 73 2.29 -8.63 0.02
C GLY A 73 2.54 -7.95 1.36
N SER A 74 3.19 -8.69 2.26
CA SER A 74 3.66 -8.17 3.55
C SER A 74 4.90 -7.29 3.40
N ALA A 75 5.29 -6.62 4.49
CA ALA A 75 6.56 -5.89 4.53
C ALA A 75 7.77 -6.81 4.26
N ASP A 76 7.76 -8.03 4.81
CA ASP A 76 8.83 -9.03 4.54
C ASP A 76 8.90 -9.42 3.07
N PHE A 77 7.76 -9.50 2.40
CA PHE A 77 7.71 -9.72 0.97
C PHE A 77 8.41 -8.60 0.19
N ALA A 78 8.11 -7.34 0.52
CA ALA A 78 8.74 -6.20 -0.12
C ALA A 78 10.26 -6.15 0.16
N LEU A 79 10.68 -6.29 1.42
CA LEU A 79 12.09 -6.31 1.82
C LEU A 79 12.91 -7.42 1.13
N ARG A 80 12.28 -8.56 0.87
CA ARG A 80 12.93 -9.69 0.21
C ARG A 80 13.01 -9.51 -1.31
N THR A 81 12.04 -8.83 -1.90
CA THR A 81 11.87 -8.79 -3.37
C THR A 81 12.43 -7.52 -4.00
N ALA A 82 12.33 -6.37 -3.34
CA ALA A 82 12.77 -5.09 -3.90
C ALA A 82 14.27 -5.04 -4.22
N PRO A 83 15.21 -5.52 -3.35
CA PRO A 83 16.61 -5.55 -3.70
C PRO A 83 16.91 -6.42 -4.93
N VAL A 84 16.15 -7.51 -5.11
CA VAL A 84 16.35 -8.41 -6.26
C VAL A 84 15.80 -7.79 -7.55
N LEU A 85 14.70 -7.02 -7.47
CA LEU A 85 14.19 -6.23 -8.59
C LEU A 85 15.21 -5.17 -9.03
N ALA A 86 15.76 -4.42 -8.06
CA ALA A 86 16.77 -3.41 -8.32
C ALA A 86 18.04 -4.01 -8.96
N TYR A 87 18.46 -5.20 -8.51
CA TYR A 87 19.60 -5.91 -9.10
C TYR A 87 19.37 -6.33 -10.57
N TYR A 88 18.12 -6.52 -10.97
CA TYR A 88 17.72 -6.86 -12.35
C TYR A 88 17.09 -5.66 -13.08
N ASP A 89 17.68 -4.47 -12.94
CA ASP A 89 17.39 -3.24 -13.69
C ASP A 89 15.96 -2.69 -13.54
N ALA A 90 15.24 -3.12 -12.53
CA ALA A 90 13.91 -2.57 -12.18
C ALA A 90 13.96 -1.85 -10.83
N ASP A 91 14.93 -0.95 -10.64
CA ASP A 91 15.12 -0.16 -9.42
C ASP A 91 14.11 1.01 -9.32
N PRO A 92 13.99 1.65 -8.13
CA PRO A 92 13.02 2.73 -7.91
C PRO A 92 13.24 4.01 -8.71
N GLU A 93 14.42 4.22 -9.31
CA GLU A 93 14.68 5.37 -10.18
C GLU A 93 14.06 5.18 -11.57
N ARG A 94 13.85 3.93 -11.96
CA ARG A 94 13.32 3.54 -13.29
C ARG A 94 11.88 3.04 -13.25
N VAL A 95 11.44 2.48 -12.12
CA VAL A 95 10.13 1.84 -11.95
C VAL A 95 9.45 2.35 -10.67
N LEU A 96 8.21 2.81 -10.76
CA LEU A 96 7.47 3.28 -9.59
C LEU A 96 7.08 2.09 -8.69
N TYR A 97 7.60 2.07 -7.47
CA TYR A 97 7.22 1.07 -6.49
C TYR A 97 6.00 1.50 -5.68
N LEU A 98 5.00 0.63 -5.63
CA LEU A 98 3.74 0.86 -4.94
C LEU A 98 3.55 -0.17 -3.83
N GLY A 99 3.31 0.31 -2.62
CA GLY A 99 3.11 -0.51 -1.43
C GLY A 99 1.78 -0.29 -0.72
N ASN A 100 1.63 -0.95 0.41
CA ASN A 100 0.46 -0.83 1.29
C ASN A 100 0.87 -0.26 2.67
N ALA A 101 -0.09 -0.09 3.57
CA ALA A 101 0.12 0.50 4.89
C ALA A 101 1.19 -0.19 5.77
N GLN A 102 1.58 -1.43 5.46
CA GLN A 102 2.69 -2.10 6.16
C GLN A 102 4.06 -1.47 5.86
N TRP A 103 4.17 -0.66 4.81
CA TRP A 103 5.38 0.08 4.48
C TRP A 103 5.72 1.20 5.47
N LYS A 104 4.81 1.54 6.39
CA LYS A 104 5.09 2.45 7.51
C LYS A 104 6.07 1.89 8.55
N GLN A 105 6.48 0.64 8.44
CA GLN A 105 7.44 0.01 9.36
C GLN A 105 8.85 0.55 9.12
N ARG A 106 9.58 0.82 10.22
CA ARG A 106 10.94 1.39 10.16
C ARG A 106 11.88 0.63 9.22
N ARG A 107 11.83 -0.70 9.21
CA ARG A 107 12.68 -1.53 8.34
C ARG A 107 12.42 -1.30 6.85
N ILE A 108 11.19 -1.00 6.45
CA ILE A 108 10.86 -0.61 5.07
C ILE A 108 11.39 0.80 4.78
N LEU A 109 11.17 1.74 5.70
CA LEU A 109 11.59 3.13 5.51
C LEU A 109 13.11 3.28 5.41
N MET A 110 13.87 2.35 6.02
CA MET A 110 15.34 2.31 5.97
C MET A 110 15.91 1.50 4.79
N GLU A 111 15.06 0.78 4.05
CA GLU A 111 15.52 -0.08 2.95
C GLU A 111 15.90 0.77 1.71
N PRO A 112 17.19 0.71 1.25
CA PRO A 112 17.63 1.53 0.13
C PRO A 112 16.85 1.27 -1.17
N SER A 113 16.55 0.01 -1.47
CA SER A 113 15.82 -0.38 -2.68
C SER A 113 14.33 -0.01 -2.67
N LEU A 114 13.82 0.59 -1.59
CA LEU A 114 12.43 1.06 -1.48
C LEU A 114 12.35 2.59 -1.39
N GLN A 115 13.47 3.30 -1.45
CA GLN A 115 13.46 4.77 -1.43
C GLN A 115 12.73 5.31 -2.67
N GLY A 116 11.95 6.39 -2.50
CA GLY A 116 11.10 6.93 -3.56
C GLY A 116 9.76 6.22 -3.73
N GLY A 117 9.62 4.98 -3.25
CA GLY A 117 8.40 4.21 -3.36
C GLY A 117 7.21 4.85 -2.64
N LEU A 118 6.01 4.66 -3.20
CA LEU A 118 4.75 5.22 -2.68
C LEU A 118 3.91 4.14 -2.00
N PHE A 119 3.18 4.50 -0.96
CA PHE A 119 2.26 3.57 -0.32
C PHE A 119 1.02 4.26 0.25
N ALA A 120 -0.12 3.55 0.19
CA ALA A 120 -1.35 4.02 0.78
C ALA A 120 -1.33 3.85 2.31
N SER A 121 -1.70 4.89 3.04
CA SER A 121 -1.82 4.89 4.50
C SER A 121 -3.11 5.59 4.91
N ARG A 122 -3.63 5.25 6.10
CA ARG A 122 -4.71 6.06 6.67
C ARG A 122 -4.21 7.49 6.90
N PRO A 123 -5.09 8.49 6.84
CA PRO A 123 -4.76 9.87 7.17
C PRO A 123 -4.18 9.98 8.58
N THR A 124 -3.21 10.86 8.76
CA THR A 124 -2.54 11.10 10.04
C THR A 124 -2.87 12.48 10.65
N ASN A 125 -3.63 13.30 9.97
CA ASN A 125 -4.00 14.65 10.38
C ASN A 125 -4.77 14.73 11.72
N ARG A 126 -5.36 13.63 12.20
CA ARG A 126 -6.07 13.56 13.49
C ARG A 126 -5.34 12.73 14.56
N ASP A 127 -4.09 12.34 14.30
CA ASP A 127 -3.35 11.49 15.23
C ASP A 127 -3.11 12.17 16.58
N ASP A 128 -2.71 13.44 16.57
CA ASP A 128 -2.43 14.17 17.81
C ASP A 128 -3.68 14.37 18.65
N ALA A 129 -4.81 14.73 18.01
CA ALA A 129 -6.08 14.87 18.71
C ALA A 129 -6.55 13.55 19.34
N PHE A 130 -6.42 12.43 18.62
CA PHE A 130 -6.77 11.13 19.17
C PHE A 130 -5.83 10.69 20.29
N ASN A 131 -4.52 10.92 20.15
CA ASN A 131 -3.54 10.58 21.15
C ASN A 131 -3.75 11.36 22.44
N ALA A 132 -4.10 12.66 22.35
CA ALA A 132 -4.44 13.47 23.50
C ALA A 132 -5.69 12.94 24.23
N LEU A 133 -6.78 12.70 23.47
CA LEU A 133 -8.01 12.12 24.01
C LEU A 133 -7.77 10.79 24.70
N TRP A 134 -6.98 9.91 24.09
CA TRP A 134 -6.64 8.60 24.65
C TRP A 134 -5.83 8.71 25.93
N SER A 135 -4.79 9.56 25.93
CA SER A 135 -3.90 9.74 27.05
C SER A 135 -4.65 10.32 28.27
N GLU A 136 -5.60 11.23 28.04
CA GLU A 136 -6.44 11.81 29.09
C GLU A 136 -7.38 10.76 29.71
N ALA A 137 -8.03 9.94 28.87
CA ALA A 137 -9.05 9.00 29.32
C ALA A 137 -8.49 7.70 29.91
N LEU A 138 -7.41 7.16 29.34
CA LEU A 138 -6.91 5.80 29.62
C LEU A 138 -5.42 5.76 30.00
N GLY A 139 -4.69 6.85 29.83
CA GLY A 139 -3.24 6.90 30.02
C GLY A 139 -2.46 6.19 28.88
N GLY A 140 -1.17 6.53 28.75
CA GLY A 140 -0.27 5.88 27.80
C GLY A 140 -0.59 6.17 26.32
N ARG A 141 -0.12 5.30 25.42
CA ARG A 141 -0.30 5.45 23.96
C ARG A 141 -1.33 4.47 23.40
N PRO A 142 -2.16 4.88 22.44
CA PRO A 142 -3.13 3.98 21.82
C PRO A 142 -2.46 2.88 21.00
N GLY A 143 -2.99 1.67 21.09
CA GLY A 143 -2.59 0.55 20.22
C GLY A 143 -3.02 0.71 18.78
N ALA A 144 -2.53 -0.17 17.91
CA ALA A 144 -2.76 -0.08 16.46
C ALA A 144 -4.25 -0.09 16.05
N LEU A 145 -5.11 -0.79 16.81
CA LEU A 145 -6.54 -0.91 16.52
C LEU A 145 -7.41 0.12 17.26
N ALA A 146 -6.85 0.87 18.20
CA ALA A 146 -7.62 1.76 19.09
C ALA A 146 -8.53 2.74 18.33
N ARG A 147 -8.02 3.37 17.26
CA ARG A 147 -8.81 4.31 16.44
C ARG A 147 -9.97 3.63 15.72
N LEU A 148 -9.73 2.46 15.15
CA LEU A 148 -10.79 1.69 14.47
C LEU A 148 -11.87 1.26 15.43
N SER A 149 -11.49 0.80 16.64
CA SER A 149 -12.44 0.43 17.68
C SER A 149 -13.23 1.64 18.19
N PHE A 150 -12.57 2.78 18.36
CA PHE A 150 -13.24 4.03 18.74
C PHE A 150 -14.27 4.45 17.69
N ASP A 151 -13.89 4.47 16.40
CA ASP A 151 -14.79 4.83 15.32
C ASP A 151 -15.98 3.87 15.21
N ALA A 152 -15.75 2.56 15.40
CA ALA A 152 -16.79 1.57 15.42
C ALA A 152 -17.78 1.78 16.58
N MET A 153 -17.28 2.10 17.78
CA MET A 153 -18.12 2.41 18.94
C MET A 153 -18.90 3.72 18.75
N ALA A 154 -18.26 4.75 18.19
CA ALA A 154 -18.96 6.00 17.86
C ALA A 154 -20.10 5.77 16.88
N MET A 155 -19.89 4.94 15.85
CA MET A 155 -20.94 4.54 14.93
C MET A 155 -22.07 3.76 15.63
N ALA A 156 -21.72 2.79 16.47
CA ALA A 156 -22.69 2.02 17.24
C ALA A 156 -23.55 2.93 18.14
N THR A 157 -22.96 3.95 18.75
CA THR A 157 -23.69 4.94 19.57
C THR A 157 -24.68 5.75 18.72
N ILE A 158 -24.28 6.16 17.51
CA ILE A 158 -25.18 6.86 16.56
C ILE A 158 -26.37 5.96 16.18
N LEU A 159 -26.12 4.65 15.95
CA LEU A 159 -27.16 3.70 15.61
C LEU A 159 -28.11 3.40 16.77
N ALA A 160 -27.58 3.31 18.00
CA ALA A 160 -28.38 3.07 19.19
C ALA A 160 -29.45 4.16 19.42
N GLY A 161 -29.22 5.38 18.95
CA GLY A 161 -30.21 6.46 18.95
C GLY A 161 -31.26 6.38 17.83
N LYS A 162 -31.19 5.36 16.96
CA LYS A 162 -32.09 5.19 15.82
C LYS A 162 -32.96 3.92 15.95
N LYS A 163 -34.11 3.90 15.27
CA LYS A 163 -34.90 2.67 15.15
C LYS A 163 -34.13 1.61 14.36
N ARG A 164 -34.21 0.35 14.80
CA ARG A 164 -33.40 -0.76 14.21
C ARG A 164 -33.66 -0.94 12.71
N GLU A 165 -34.90 -0.69 12.27
CA GLU A 165 -35.31 -0.78 10.85
C GLU A 165 -34.54 0.23 9.95
N THR A 166 -33.98 1.30 10.52
CA THR A 166 -33.27 2.33 9.79
C THR A 166 -31.73 2.16 9.83
N TRP A 167 -31.22 1.13 10.52
CA TRP A 167 -29.79 0.95 10.73
C TRP A 167 -29.03 0.72 9.41
N ASN A 168 -29.54 -0.15 8.52
CA ASN A 168 -28.89 -0.40 7.25
C ASN A 168 -28.78 0.87 6.40
N ALA A 169 -29.88 1.61 6.30
CA ALA A 169 -29.89 2.89 5.57
C ALA A 169 -28.92 3.91 6.19
N ALA A 170 -28.80 3.93 7.53
CA ALA A 170 -27.85 4.81 8.22
C ALA A 170 -26.40 4.37 8.00
N LEU A 171 -26.10 3.05 8.05
CA LEU A 171 -24.75 2.50 7.82
C LEU A 171 -24.27 2.76 6.39
N GLU A 172 -25.16 2.65 5.42
CA GLU A 172 -24.88 2.79 3.99
C GLU A 172 -25.09 4.23 3.48
N ALA A 173 -25.26 5.20 4.40
CA ALA A 173 -25.49 6.59 4.03
C ALA A 173 -24.38 7.11 3.08
N GLY A 174 -24.78 7.72 1.97
CA GLY A 174 -23.88 8.20 0.93
C GLY A 174 -22.87 9.24 1.41
N SER A 175 -23.21 10.00 2.48
CA SER A 175 -22.29 10.95 3.14
C SER A 175 -21.10 10.28 3.83
N GLY A 176 -21.19 8.98 4.16
CA GLY A 176 -20.18 8.28 4.92
C GLY A 176 -20.00 8.78 6.35
N TYR A 177 -18.91 8.42 6.95
CA TYR A 177 -18.50 8.76 8.31
C TYR A 177 -17.10 9.34 8.31
N ASN A 178 -16.82 10.30 9.20
CA ASN A 178 -15.53 10.93 9.34
C ASN A 178 -14.98 10.69 10.75
N GLY A 179 -14.23 9.59 10.92
CA GLY A 179 -13.66 9.17 12.19
C GLY A 179 -12.20 9.56 12.40
N PHE A 180 -11.62 9.15 13.52
CA PHE A 180 -10.18 9.30 13.78
C PHE A 180 -9.30 8.41 12.89
N SER A 181 -9.86 7.37 12.28
CA SER A 181 -9.17 6.54 11.30
C SER A 181 -9.29 7.08 9.85
N GLY A 182 -9.87 8.25 9.66
CA GLY A 182 -10.17 8.87 8.36
C GLY A 182 -11.63 8.74 7.95
N ALA A 183 -11.97 9.34 6.81
CA ALA A 183 -13.30 9.20 6.23
C ALA A 183 -13.52 7.80 5.66
N TYR A 184 -14.71 7.25 5.87
CA TYR A 184 -15.10 5.93 5.35
C TYR A 184 -16.59 5.83 5.10
N ARG A 185 -16.96 4.92 4.22
CA ARG A 185 -18.35 4.57 3.91
C ARG A 185 -18.50 3.06 3.86
N LEU A 186 -19.56 2.53 4.46
CA LEU A 186 -19.93 1.13 4.32
C LEU A 186 -20.75 0.93 3.05
N MET A 187 -20.57 -0.22 2.41
CA MET A 187 -21.20 -0.54 1.15
C MET A 187 -22.22 -1.68 1.35
N PRO A 188 -23.31 -1.74 0.54
CA PRO A 188 -24.33 -2.78 0.65
C PRO A 188 -23.80 -4.21 0.49
N ASP A 189 -22.68 -4.38 -0.20
CA ASP A 189 -22.00 -5.68 -0.39
C ASP A 189 -21.17 -6.12 0.80
N GLY A 190 -21.20 -5.38 1.92
CA GLY A 190 -20.39 -5.60 3.11
C GLY A 190 -18.96 -5.08 3.01
N GLY A 191 -18.61 -4.48 1.88
CA GLY A 191 -17.32 -3.79 1.69
C GLY A 191 -17.29 -2.43 2.39
N ASN A 192 -16.13 -1.78 2.33
CA ASN A 192 -16.00 -0.39 2.74
C ASN A 192 -15.14 0.39 1.74
N GLN A 193 -15.44 1.67 1.64
CA GLN A 193 -14.62 2.64 0.92
C GLN A 193 -14.00 3.58 1.95
N ARG A 194 -12.68 3.80 1.85
CA ARG A 194 -11.93 4.67 2.76
C ARG A 194 -11.08 5.64 1.98
N ASN A 195 -10.92 6.83 2.53
CA ASN A 195 -9.94 7.78 2.03
C ASN A 195 -8.57 7.46 2.64
N PHE A 196 -7.55 7.45 1.79
CA PHE A 196 -6.16 7.21 2.15
C PHE A 196 -5.31 8.41 1.73
N GLU A 197 -4.30 8.72 2.53
CA GLU A 197 -3.17 9.54 2.09
C GLU A 197 -2.16 8.64 1.37
N ILE A 198 -1.47 9.19 0.38
CA ILE A 198 -0.32 8.54 -0.25
C ILE A 198 0.93 9.11 0.40
N ARG A 199 1.80 8.21 0.83
CA ARG A 199 3.08 8.56 1.45
C ARG A 199 4.23 8.06 0.59
N GLN A 200 5.36 8.77 0.68
CA GLN A 200 6.60 8.39 0.03
C GLN A 200 7.63 7.95 1.08
N VAL A 201 8.38 6.90 0.76
CA VAL A 201 9.56 6.47 1.52
C VAL A 201 10.71 7.41 1.19
N SER A 202 11.28 8.09 2.18
CA SER A 202 12.34 9.07 1.97
C SER A 202 13.28 9.17 3.17
N GLY A 203 14.53 8.75 3.01
CA GLY A 203 15.60 8.94 4.01
C GLY A 203 15.30 8.33 5.39
N GLY A 204 14.66 7.17 5.47
CA GLY A 204 14.33 6.49 6.73
C GLY A 204 13.03 6.96 7.39
N VAL A 205 12.30 7.89 6.77
CA VAL A 205 10.99 8.38 7.20
C VAL A 205 9.97 8.23 6.08
N SER A 206 8.70 8.52 6.37
CA SER A 206 7.70 8.66 5.32
C SER A 206 7.10 10.05 5.33
N THR A 207 7.06 10.69 4.18
CA THR A 207 6.44 12.00 3.97
C THR A 207 5.09 11.88 3.28
N ILE A 208 4.20 12.84 3.46
CA ILE A 208 2.93 12.88 2.71
C ILE A 208 3.26 13.32 1.28
N PHE A 209 3.02 12.45 0.32
CA PHE A 209 3.11 12.74 -1.11
C PHE A 209 1.81 13.37 -1.63
N GLN A 210 0.68 12.79 -1.23
CA GLN A 210 -0.66 13.30 -1.52
C GLN A 210 -1.54 13.13 -0.28
N PRO A 211 -2.16 14.21 0.23
CA PRO A 211 -3.08 14.12 1.36
C PRO A 211 -4.33 13.32 0.98
N ALA A 212 -5.00 12.80 1.99
CA ALA A 212 -6.30 12.16 1.78
C ALA A 212 -7.32 13.21 1.29
N PRO A 213 -8.23 12.86 0.40
CA PRO A 213 -9.38 13.70 0.08
C PRO A 213 -10.21 14.00 1.34
N ASP A 214 -10.82 15.18 1.37
CA ASP A 214 -11.77 15.59 2.43
C ASP A 214 -13.07 14.78 2.42
#